data_3f8e2119393f42d86c67ef04e4310a8c
#
_entry.id   3f8e2119393f42d86c67ef04e4310a8c
#
_cell.length_a   1.000
_cell.length_b   1.000
_cell.length_c   1.000
_cell.angle_alpha   90.00
_cell.angle_beta   90.00
_cell.angle_gamma   90.00
#
_symmetry.space_group_name_H-M   'P 1'
#
loop_
_entity.id
_entity.type
_entity.pdbx_description
1 polymer ?
#
loop_
_entity_poly.entity_id
_entity_poly.type
_entity_poly.pdbx_seq_one_letter_code
_entity_poly.pdbx_strand_id
1 'polypeptide(L)'
;RCLVGSEMCIRDRVKRAATIGYGADVISYDRYTERREGIGERLGEQRGLTLIPPFDHRDVMAGQGTLAMELFDTAPLDTLVVCVGGGGLISGCATVAAAMGPVRVIGVEPEAGDDVRQSLEQGRIVELPDTPRTIADGQQTRAPGAHTFPVIKERVDEIVTVTDEEIVTAMRLAFQRLNVVVEPSGASALAAVLSGAVDVTGQRVGITLSGGNVDLDRFRVLTA
;
A
#
# COMPACT_ATOMS: atom_id res chain seq x y z
N ARG A 1 13.68 -22.86 6.14
CA ARG A 1 12.32 -22.46 6.56
C ARG A 1 12.29 -20.96 6.58
N CYS A 2 11.47 -20.37 5.74
CA CYS A 2 11.30 -18.93 5.70
C CYS A 2 10.27 -18.55 6.78
N LEU A 3 10.65 -17.67 7.71
CA LEU A 3 9.71 -17.03 8.61
C LEU A 3 9.13 -15.81 7.89
N VAL A 4 7.88 -15.89 7.55
CA VAL A 4 7.14 -14.70 7.13
C VAL A 4 6.36 -14.21 8.33
N GLY A 5 6.85 -13.15 8.96
CA GLY A 5 6.05 -12.37 9.89
C GLY A 5 4.95 -11.70 9.08
N SER A 6 3.76 -12.29 9.06
CA SER A 6 2.64 -11.75 8.32
C SER A 6 1.83 -10.83 9.21
N GLU A 7 1.77 -9.55 8.85
CA GLU A 7 0.73 -8.64 9.28
C GLU A 7 -0.61 -9.09 8.72
N MET A 8 -1.12 -10.19 9.18
CA MET A 8 -2.44 -10.51 8.75
C MET A 8 -3.45 -10.11 9.81
N CYS A 9 -4.33 -9.23 9.41
CA CYS A 9 -5.62 -9.17 10.04
C CYS A 9 -6.14 -10.60 10.18
N ILE A 10 -6.51 -10.99 11.40
CA ILE A 10 -7.17 -12.26 11.72
C ILE A 10 -8.37 -12.53 10.79
N ARG A 11 -8.87 -11.52 10.09
CA ARG A 11 -9.98 -11.58 9.14
C ARG A 11 -9.65 -12.23 7.79
N ASP A 12 -8.39 -12.30 7.39
CA ASP A 12 -8.03 -12.93 6.12
C ASP A 12 -7.50 -14.36 6.33
N ARG A 13 -8.42 -15.29 6.53
CA ARG A 13 -8.12 -16.72 6.69
C ARG A 13 -7.38 -17.31 5.48
N VAL A 14 -7.67 -16.79 4.29
CA VAL A 14 -7.12 -17.32 3.03
C VAL A 14 -5.64 -16.97 2.91
N LYS A 15 -5.24 -15.73 3.16
CA LYS A 15 -3.82 -15.32 3.17
C LYS A 15 -3.02 -16.14 4.16
N ARG A 16 -3.52 -16.30 5.39
CA ARG A 16 -2.86 -17.09 6.44
C ARG A 16 -2.73 -18.56 6.04
N ALA A 17 -3.81 -19.17 5.55
CA ALA A 17 -3.80 -20.57 5.12
C ALA A 17 -2.83 -20.80 3.95
N ALA A 18 -2.79 -19.91 2.97
CA ALA A 18 -1.86 -19.98 1.86
C ALA A 18 -0.40 -19.88 2.35
N THR A 19 -0.10 -18.92 3.21
CA THR A 19 1.26 -18.72 3.76
C THR A 19 1.75 -19.95 4.54
N ILE A 20 0.86 -20.54 5.38
CA ILE A 20 1.17 -21.79 6.08
C ILE A 20 1.34 -22.95 5.07
N GLY A 21 0.48 -23.02 4.06
CA GLY A 21 0.54 -24.03 2.99
C GLY A 21 1.84 -23.99 2.20
N TYR A 22 2.49 -22.83 2.08
CA TYR A 22 3.83 -22.67 1.49
C TYR A 22 4.97 -23.05 2.46
N GLY A 23 4.66 -23.53 3.66
CA GLY A 23 5.64 -24.01 4.64
C GLY A 23 6.23 -22.93 5.55
N ALA A 24 5.61 -21.76 5.62
CA ALA A 24 6.03 -20.69 6.52
C ALA A 24 5.44 -20.87 7.94
N ASP A 25 6.20 -20.48 8.96
CA ASP A 25 5.70 -20.30 10.32
C ASP A 25 4.99 -18.94 10.42
N VAL A 26 3.68 -18.93 10.65
CA VAL A 26 2.90 -17.70 10.79
C VAL A 26 2.66 -17.39 12.26
N ILE A 27 3.15 -16.23 12.72
CA ILE A 27 2.96 -15.71 14.06
C ILE A 27 1.92 -14.60 14.00
N SER A 28 0.80 -14.80 14.70
CA SER A 28 -0.27 -13.82 14.79
C SER A 28 -0.03 -12.87 15.95
N TYR A 29 -0.37 -11.63 15.78
CA TYR A 29 -0.35 -10.61 16.83
C TYR A 29 -1.57 -9.67 16.68
N ASP A 30 -1.91 -8.97 17.74
CA ASP A 30 -2.96 -7.95 17.70
C ASP A 30 -2.36 -6.58 17.36
N ARG A 31 -2.59 -6.12 16.12
CA ARG A 31 -2.06 -4.84 15.62
C ARG A 31 -2.51 -3.60 16.40
N TYR A 32 -3.58 -3.72 17.18
CA TYR A 32 -4.10 -2.60 17.98
C TYR A 32 -3.45 -2.48 19.35
N THR A 33 -2.82 -3.57 19.83
CA THR A 33 -2.24 -3.64 21.18
C THR A 33 -0.77 -4.04 21.20
N GLU A 34 -0.25 -4.61 20.12
CA GLU A 34 1.12 -5.11 20.02
C GLU A 34 1.91 -4.42 18.88
N ARG A 35 3.22 -4.26 19.09
CA ARG A 35 4.13 -3.70 18.07
C ARG A 35 4.82 -4.84 17.31
N ARG A 36 4.54 -4.93 16.01
CA ARG A 36 5.11 -5.91 15.10
C ARG A 36 6.64 -5.90 15.10
N GLU A 37 7.24 -4.71 15.08
CA GLU A 37 8.68 -4.51 14.98
C GLU A 37 9.39 -5.21 16.15
N GLY A 38 8.93 -5.00 17.37
CA GLY A 38 9.50 -5.64 18.56
C GLY A 38 9.32 -7.17 18.59
N ILE A 39 8.24 -7.69 17.97
CA ILE A 39 8.08 -9.14 17.80
C ILE A 39 9.08 -9.66 16.78
N GLY A 40 9.24 -8.96 15.65
CA GLY A 40 10.17 -9.33 14.58
C GLY A 40 11.63 -9.32 15.06
N GLU A 41 12.06 -8.28 15.76
CA GLU A 41 13.41 -8.15 16.32
C GLU A 41 13.73 -9.31 17.29
N ARG A 42 12.85 -9.55 18.26
CA ARG A 42 13.00 -10.64 19.23
C ARG A 42 13.13 -12.02 18.55
N LEU A 43 12.30 -12.28 17.54
CA LEU A 43 12.35 -13.54 16.81
C LEU A 43 13.60 -13.65 15.94
N GLY A 44 14.03 -12.55 15.33
CA GLY A 44 15.28 -12.47 14.58
C GLY A 44 16.48 -12.85 15.46
N GLU A 45 16.59 -12.25 16.64
CA GLU A 45 17.65 -12.54 17.61
C GLU A 45 17.57 -13.98 18.12
N GLN A 46 16.39 -14.44 18.55
CA GLN A 46 16.22 -15.79 19.12
C GLN A 46 16.49 -16.91 18.13
N ARG A 47 16.22 -16.71 16.85
CA ARG A 47 16.26 -17.75 15.82
C ARG A 47 17.36 -17.53 14.78
N GLY A 48 18.17 -16.49 14.90
CA GLY A 48 19.22 -16.15 13.94
C GLY A 48 18.69 -15.81 12.55
N LEU A 49 17.57 -15.05 12.47
CA LEU A 49 16.89 -14.72 11.23
C LEU A 49 17.17 -13.29 10.80
N THR A 50 17.23 -13.07 9.51
CA THR A 50 17.25 -11.72 8.95
C THR A 50 15.83 -11.15 8.91
N LEU A 51 15.61 -10.02 9.58
CA LEU A 51 14.36 -9.29 9.53
C LEU A 51 14.28 -8.50 8.23
N ILE A 52 13.23 -8.72 7.45
CA ILE A 52 12.92 -7.94 6.25
C ILE A 52 11.64 -7.15 6.53
N PRO A 53 11.73 -5.81 6.68
CA PRO A 53 10.56 -4.98 6.89
C PRO A 53 9.64 -5.00 5.66
N PRO A 54 8.32 -4.81 5.82
CA PRO A 54 7.38 -4.87 4.69
C PRO A 54 7.47 -3.68 3.74
N PHE A 55 8.03 -2.55 4.16
CA PHE A 55 8.14 -1.33 3.35
C PHE A 55 9.39 -0.49 3.66
N ASP A 56 9.81 -0.36 4.92
CA ASP A 56 10.84 0.58 5.34
C ASP A 56 12.25 0.01 5.20
N HIS A 57 12.62 -0.36 3.97
CA HIS A 57 13.94 -0.90 3.65
C HIS A 57 14.29 -0.55 2.20
N ARG A 58 15.55 -0.16 1.95
CA ARG A 58 16.00 0.30 0.63
C ARG A 58 15.79 -0.73 -0.47
N ASP A 59 16.11 -1.99 -0.22
CA ASP A 59 15.95 -3.06 -1.20
C ASP A 59 14.47 -3.38 -1.45
N VAL A 60 13.61 -3.25 -0.43
CA VAL A 60 12.16 -3.39 -0.60
C VAL A 60 11.62 -2.26 -1.46
N MET A 61 12.00 -1.01 -1.19
CA MET A 61 11.63 0.15 -2.01
C MET A 61 12.10 -0.04 -3.47
N ALA A 62 13.35 -0.48 -3.68
CA ALA A 62 13.88 -0.75 -5.01
C ALA A 62 13.09 -1.83 -5.74
N GLY A 63 12.77 -2.93 -5.06
CA GLY A 63 11.93 -4.00 -5.60
C GLY A 63 10.54 -3.52 -5.99
N GLN A 64 9.92 -2.66 -5.17
CA GLN A 64 8.60 -2.09 -5.49
C GLN A 64 8.65 -1.14 -6.69
N GLY A 65 9.77 -0.47 -6.94
CA GLY A 65 9.96 0.41 -8.10
C GLY A 65 9.91 -0.32 -9.44
N THR A 66 10.15 -1.63 -9.48
CA THR A 66 10.09 -2.42 -10.72
C THR A 66 8.71 -2.37 -11.38
N LEU A 67 7.63 -2.23 -10.58
CA LEU A 67 6.29 -2.01 -11.10
C LEU A 67 6.23 -0.77 -12.01
N ALA A 68 6.79 0.35 -11.56
CA ALA A 68 6.80 1.58 -12.35
C ALA A 68 7.69 1.44 -13.59
N MET A 69 8.82 0.72 -13.52
CA MET A 69 9.65 0.43 -14.70
C MET A 69 8.83 -0.29 -15.77
N GLU A 70 8.15 -1.37 -15.42
CA GLU A 70 7.31 -2.13 -16.37
C GLU A 70 6.16 -1.26 -16.93
N LEU A 71 5.57 -0.40 -16.10
CA LEU A 71 4.51 0.48 -16.54
C LEU A 71 5.00 1.52 -17.56
N PHE A 72 6.16 2.15 -17.32
CA PHE A 72 6.75 3.12 -18.23
C PHE A 72 7.25 2.50 -19.54
N ASP A 73 7.66 1.23 -19.51
CA ASP A 73 7.99 0.47 -20.72
C ASP A 73 6.75 0.25 -21.61
N THR A 74 5.56 0.28 -21.04
CA THR A 74 4.29 0.07 -21.76
C THR A 74 3.80 1.35 -22.44
N ALA A 75 3.86 2.48 -21.75
CA ALA A 75 3.41 3.78 -22.29
C ALA A 75 4.04 4.95 -21.52
N PRO A 76 4.28 6.08 -22.22
CA PRO A 76 4.63 7.32 -21.54
C PRO A 76 3.45 7.83 -20.69
N LEU A 77 3.72 8.28 -19.48
CA LEU A 77 2.72 8.77 -18.52
C LEU A 77 2.94 10.24 -18.21
N ASP A 78 1.86 10.95 -17.98
CA ASP A 78 1.85 12.32 -17.43
C ASP A 78 1.65 12.31 -15.91
N THR A 79 0.88 11.32 -15.41
CA THR A 79 0.59 11.14 -13.98
C THR A 79 0.64 9.67 -13.59
N LEU A 80 1.19 9.38 -12.42
CA LEU A 80 1.20 8.06 -11.78
C LEU A 80 0.49 8.13 -10.43
N VAL A 81 -0.56 7.33 -10.24
CA VAL A 81 -1.37 7.27 -9.02
C VAL A 81 -1.11 5.96 -8.28
N VAL A 82 -0.68 6.03 -7.03
CA VAL A 82 -0.18 4.89 -6.25
C VAL A 82 -0.83 4.85 -4.88
N CYS A 83 -1.31 3.68 -4.44
CA CYS A 83 -1.79 3.49 -3.08
C CYS A 83 -0.64 3.60 -2.06
N VAL A 84 -0.91 4.20 -0.90
CA VAL A 84 0.10 4.46 0.14
C VAL A 84 -0.34 3.86 1.47
N GLY A 85 0.52 3.04 2.04
CA GLY A 85 0.56 2.70 3.45
C GLY A 85 1.87 3.23 4.03
N GLY A 86 2.78 2.40 4.53
CA GLY A 86 4.09 2.85 5.04
C GLY A 86 5.06 3.45 4.02
N GLY A 87 4.66 3.56 2.75
CA GLY A 87 5.36 4.30 1.71
C GLY A 87 6.33 3.51 0.82
N GLY A 88 6.48 2.19 1.02
CA GLY A 88 7.44 1.39 0.24
C GLY A 88 7.18 1.39 -1.26
N LEU A 89 5.92 1.15 -1.66
CA LEU A 89 5.52 1.11 -3.07
C LEU A 89 5.69 2.47 -3.74
N ILE A 90 5.11 3.53 -3.16
CA ILE A 90 5.17 4.86 -3.76
C ILE A 90 6.59 5.41 -3.82
N SER A 91 7.44 5.13 -2.82
CA SER A 91 8.85 5.56 -2.85
C SER A 91 9.62 4.91 -3.98
N GLY A 92 9.40 3.61 -4.22
CA GLY A 92 9.99 2.92 -5.36
C GLY A 92 9.48 3.49 -6.69
N CYS A 93 8.16 3.63 -6.85
CA CYS A 93 7.53 4.18 -8.04
C CYS A 93 7.98 5.62 -8.33
N ALA A 94 8.00 6.49 -7.32
CA ALA A 94 8.42 7.88 -7.46
C ALA A 94 9.91 8.01 -7.83
N THR A 95 10.75 7.12 -7.32
CA THR A 95 12.17 7.08 -7.70
C THR A 95 12.34 6.76 -9.19
N VAL A 96 11.58 5.80 -9.71
CA VAL A 96 11.59 5.46 -11.14
C VAL A 96 10.98 6.60 -11.96
N ALA A 97 9.82 7.14 -11.56
CA ALA A 97 9.18 8.25 -12.27
C ALA A 97 10.12 9.45 -12.43
N ALA A 98 10.87 9.81 -11.40
CA ALA A 98 11.86 10.90 -11.47
C ALA A 98 12.99 10.67 -12.49
N ALA A 99 13.31 9.42 -12.81
CA ALA A 99 14.29 9.07 -13.83
C ALA A 99 13.70 9.08 -15.25
N MET A 100 12.37 9.00 -15.38
CA MET A 100 11.68 8.92 -16.68
C MET A 100 11.28 10.28 -17.24
N GLY A 101 11.32 11.35 -16.44
CA GLY A 101 10.99 12.73 -16.86
C GLY A 101 9.97 13.41 -15.96
N PRO A 102 9.30 14.45 -16.43
CA PRO A 102 8.33 15.21 -15.63
C PRO A 102 7.00 14.44 -15.50
N VAL A 103 6.94 13.48 -14.59
CA VAL A 103 5.75 12.70 -14.28
C VAL A 103 5.25 13.12 -12.89
N ARG A 104 3.99 13.54 -12.80
CA ARG A 104 3.33 13.83 -11.51
C ARG A 104 3.06 12.53 -10.77
N VAL A 105 3.51 12.42 -9.53
CA VAL A 105 3.29 11.24 -8.68
C VAL A 105 2.34 11.59 -7.54
N ILE A 106 1.22 10.88 -7.48
CA ILE A 106 0.17 11.10 -6.49
C ILE A 106 0.01 9.85 -5.65
N GLY A 107 0.07 10.02 -4.33
CA GLY A 107 -0.25 8.96 -3.39
C GLY A 107 -1.71 9.01 -2.95
N VAL A 108 -2.26 7.84 -2.61
CA VAL A 108 -3.64 7.71 -2.14
C VAL A 108 -3.69 6.95 -0.84
N GLU A 109 -4.26 7.55 0.19
CA GLU A 109 -4.54 6.97 1.49
C GLU A 109 -6.04 6.83 1.74
N PRO A 110 -6.48 5.90 2.60
CA PRO A 110 -7.85 5.95 3.13
C PRO A 110 -8.00 7.16 4.07
N GLU A 111 -9.14 7.82 4.05
CA GLU A 111 -9.43 8.99 4.90
C GLU A 111 -9.21 8.74 6.39
N ALA A 112 -9.47 7.50 6.84
CA ALA A 112 -9.27 7.10 8.24
C ALA A 112 -7.80 7.01 8.66
N GLY A 113 -6.85 7.02 7.70
CA GLY A 113 -5.42 6.82 7.96
C GLY A 113 -4.57 7.64 6.99
N ASP A 114 -4.50 8.95 7.23
CA ASP A 114 -3.84 9.94 6.41
C ASP A 114 -2.47 10.38 6.97
N ASP A 115 -1.75 9.45 7.57
CA ASP A 115 -0.47 9.71 8.24
C ASP A 115 0.61 10.24 7.29
N VAL A 116 0.65 9.76 6.05
CA VAL A 116 1.63 10.21 5.05
C VAL A 116 1.26 11.60 4.53
N ARG A 117 -0.03 11.88 4.31
CA ARG A 117 -0.51 13.22 3.94
C ARG A 117 -0.13 14.25 5.01
N GLN A 118 -0.46 13.98 6.28
CA GLN A 118 -0.09 14.85 7.40
C GLN A 118 1.42 15.02 7.52
N SER A 119 2.19 13.95 7.30
CA SER A 119 3.65 14.00 7.33
C SER A 119 4.21 14.89 6.23
N LEU A 120 3.66 14.80 5.02
CA LEU A 120 4.08 15.61 3.87
C LEU A 120 3.76 17.09 4.10
N GLU A 121 2.54 17.42 4.56
CA GLU A 121 2.11 18.77 4.90
C GLU A 121 2.97 19.41 6.01
N GLN A 122 3.33 18.62 7.03
CA GLN A 122 4.16 19.11 8.14
C GLN A 122 5.68 19.05 7.87
N GLY A 123 6.09 18.41 6.78
CA GLY A 123 7.49 18.22 6.41
C GLY A 123 8.29 17.32 7.36
N ARG A 124 7.63 16.56 8.23
CA ARG A 124 8.20 15.61 9.20
C ARG A 124 7.28 14.41 9.38
N ILE A 125 7.82 13.29 9.83
CA ILE A 125 7.01 12.11 10.15
C ILE A 125 6.00 12.47 11.25
N VAL A 126 4.73 12.21 10.96
CA VAL A 126 3.60 12.27 11.89
C VAL A 126 3.16 10.85 12.19
N GLU A 127 3.06 10.52 13.48
CA GLU A 127 2.52 9.23 13.92
C GLU A 127 1.08 9.45 14.44
N LEU A 128 0.14 8.71 13.87
CA LEU A 128 -1.25 8.71 14.34
C LEU A 128 -1.35 8.09 15.74
N PRO A 129 -2.23 8.59 16.60
CA PRO A 129 -2.38 8.08 17.97
C PRO A 129 -2.79 6.61 17.99
N ASP A 130 -3.66 6.21 17.06
CA ASP A 130 -4.22 4.88 16.95
C ASP A 130 -4.05 4.29 15.55
N THR A 131 -4.10 2.96 15.43
CA THR A 131 -4.12 2.29 14.13
C THR A 131 -5.43 2.61 13.40
N PRO A 132 -5.37 3.11 12.16
CA PRO A 132 -6.54 3.47 11.36
C PRO A 132 -7.53 2.32 11.21
N ARG A 133 -8.83 2.65 11.22
CA ARG A 133 -9.90 1.67 11.00
C ARG A 133 -10.53 1.89 9.63
N THR A 134 -10.10 1.13 8.66
CA THR A 134 -10.58 1.13 7.27
C THR A 134 -10.70 -0.29 6.74
N ILE A 135 -11.44 -0.49 5.66
CA ILE A 135 -11.45 -1.76 4.93
C ILE A 135 -10.12 -2.04 4.21
N ALA A 136 -9.34 -1.00 3.94
CA ALA A 136 -8.03 -1.06 3.29
C ALA A 136 -6.94 -1.51 4.28
N ASP A 137 -6.95 -2.79 4.65
CA ASP A 137 -6.11 -3.38 5.69
C ASP A 137 -4.59 -3.29 5.42
N GLY A 138 -4.16 -3.22 4.17
CA GLY A 138 -2.76 -2.97 3.77
C GLY A 138 -2.30 -1.52 3.96
N GLN A 139 -3.23 -0.60 4.23
CA GLN A 139 -2.96 0.84 4.43
C GLN A 139 -3.20 1.29 5.89
N GLN A 140 -3.37 0.37 6.83
CA GLN A 140 -3.56 0.66 8.25
C GLN A 140 -2.21 0.88 8.96
N THR A 141 -1.38 1.75 8.42
CA THR A 141 -0.13 2.22 9.05
C THR A 141 -0.42 3.41 9.96
N ARG A 142 0.44 3.64 10.95
CA ARG A 142 0.34 4.79 11.85
C ARG A 142 1.30 5.91 11.47
N ALA A 143 2.32 5.58 10.69
CA ALA A 143 3.34 6.51 10.23
C ALA A 143 4.03 5.97 8.97
N PRO A 144 4.55 6.84 8.09
CA PRO A 144 5.49 6.43 7.04
C PRO A 144 6.80 5.93 7.65
N GLY A 145 7.54 5.16 6.87
CA GLY A 145 8.86 4.68 7.28
C GLY A 145 9.93 5.77 7.30
N ALA A 146 10.98 5.54 8.08
CA ALA A 146 12.11 6.46 8.18
C ALA A 146 12.93 6.55 6.87
N HIS A 147 12.97 5.47 6.08
CA HIS A 147 13.61 5.45 4.76
C HIS A 147 12.66 5.89 3.64
N THR A 148 11.36 5.60 3.78
CA THR A 148 10.38 5.94 2.73
C THR A 148 10.02 7.42 2.74
N PHE A 149 9.84 8.03 3.92
CA PHE A 149 9.39 9.42 4.02
C PHE A 149 10.32 10.45 3.34
N PRO A 150 11.66 10.38 3.46
CA PRO A 150 12.54 11.29 2.72
C PRO A 150 12.32 11.25 1.20
N VAL A 151 12.08 10.06 0.63
CA VAL A 151 11.80 9.90 -0.80
C VAL A 151 10.43 10.47 -1.15
N ILE A 152 9.41 10.19 -0.33
CA ILE A 152 8.06 10.75 -0.51
C ILE A 152 8.12 12.27 -0.50
N LYS A 153 8.76 12.85 0.50
CA LYS A 153 8.90 14.32 0.64
C LYS A 153 9.60 14.99 -0.56
N GLU A 154 10.56 14.29 -1.18
CA GLU A 154 11.33 14.83 -2.31
C GLU A 154 10.64 14.62 -3.66
N ARG A 155 9.88 13.52 -3.82
CA ARG A 155 9.51 13.00 -5.15
C ARG A 155 8.02 12.76 -5.36
N VAL A 156 7.20 12.93 -4.34
CA VAL A 156 5.74 12.80 -4.43
C VAL A 156 5.13 14.20 -4.42
N ASP A 157 4.30 14.48 -5.43
CA ASP A 157 3.72 15.82 -5.61
C ASP A 157 2.58 16.08 -4.64
N GLU A 158 1.79 15.03 -4.34
CA GLU A 158 0.57 15.16 -3.54
C GLU A 158 0.16 13.82 -2.92
N ILE A 159 -0.47 13.86 -1.76
CA ILE A 159 -1.20 12.75 -1.16
C ILE A 159 -2.66 13.15 -1.01
N VAL A 160 -3.55 12.37 -1.63
CA VAL A 160 -5.01 12.54 -1.51
C VAL A 160 -5.62 11.41 -0.69
N THR A 161 -6.82 11.63 -0.17
CA THR A 161 -7.55 10.63 0.59
C THR A 161 -8.82 10.19 -0.11
N VAL A 162 -9.24 8.94 0.16
CA VAL A 162 -10.49 8.35 -0.33
C VAL A 162 -11.24 7.69 0.82
N THR A 163 -12.56 7.65 0.71
CA THR A 163 -13.42 6.95 1.66
C THR A 163 -13.47 5.44 1.38
N ASP A 164 -13.92 4.66 2.37
CA ASP A 164 -14.14 3.22 2.20
C ASP A 164 -15.20 2.93 1.12
N GLU A 165 -16.22 3.78 0.96
CA GLU A 165 -17.27 3.67 -0.07
C GLU A 165 -16.73 3.91 -1.48
N GLU A 166 -15.83 4.86 -1.66
CA GLU A 166 -15.15 5.11 -2.94
C GLU A 166 -14.25 3.94 -3.31
N ILE A 167 -13.55 3.35 -2.33
CA ILE A 167 -12.75 2.14 -2.53
C ILE A 167 -13.64 0.97 -2.99
N VAL A 168 -14.80 0.75 -2.36
CA VAL A 168 -15.76 -0.28 -2.78
C VAL A 168 -16.24 -0.04 -4.21
N THR A 169 -16.52 1.22 -4.57
CA THR A 169 -16.93 1.59 -5.93
C THR A 169 -15.85 1.23 -6.95
N ALA A 170 -14.60 1.51 -6.63
CA ALA A 170 -13.45 1.13 -7.47
C ALA A 170 -13.29 -0.39 -7.59
N MET A 171 -13.47 -1.15 -6.50
CA MET A 171 -13.46 -2.62 -6.53
C MET A 171 -14.53 -3.18 -7.46
N ARG A 172 -15.76 -2.65 -7.39
CA ARG A 172 -16.87 -3.04 -8.29
C ARG A 172 -16.54 -2.76 -9.75
N LEU A 173 -16.00 -1.58 -10.06
CA LEU A 173 -15.61 -1.24 -11.42
C LEU A 173 -14.49 -2.15 -11.95
N ALA A 174 -13.46 -2.40 -11.14
CA ALA A 174 -12.37 -3.30 -11.51
C ALA A 174 -12.90 -4.70 -11.84
N PHE A 175 -13.80 -5.22 -11.02
CA PHE A 175 -14.43 -6.52 -11.25
C PHE A 175 -15.29 -6.53 -12.52
N GLN A 176 -16.20 -5.55 -12.66
CA GLN A 176 -17.21 -5.53 -13.73
C GLN A 176 -16.66 -5.15 -15.11
N ARG A 177 -15.63 -4.31 -15.17
CA ARG A 177 -15.14 -3.72 -16.42
C ARG A 177 -13.77 -4.21 -16.82
N LEU A 178 -12.89 -4.46 -15.83
CA LEU A 178 -11.53 -4.92 -16.08
C LEU A 178 -11.38 -6.43 -15.91
N ASN A 179 -12.41 -7.12 -15.35
CA ASN A 179 -12.37 -8.54 -14.99
C ASN A 179 -11.22 -8.88 -14.03
N VAL A 180 -10.89 -7.96 -13.12
CA VAL A 180 -9.82 -8.11 -12.13
C VAL A 180 -10.42 -8.06 -10.73
N VAL A 181 -10.06 -9.03 -9.90
CA VAL A 181 -10.33 -8.99 -8.46
C VAL A 181 -9.25 -8.20 -7.78
N VAL A 182 -9.64 -7.11 -7.13
CA VAL A 182 -8.71 -6.23 -6.40
C VAL A 182 -9.14 -6.17 -4.94
N GLU A 183 -8.18 -6.25 -4.01
CA GLU A 183 -8.45 -6.02 -2.58
C GLU A 183 -8.63 -4.52 -2.29
N PRO A 184 -9.26 -4.13 -1.16
CA PRO A 184 -9.53 -2.72 -0.87
C PRO A 184 -8.31 -1.81 -0.99
N SER A 185 -7.19 -2.18 -0.37
CA SER A 185 -5.96 -1.38 -0.46
C SER A 185 -5.43 -1.23 -1.88
N GLY A 186 -5.57 -2.27 -2.69
CA GLY A 186 -5.17 -2.25 -4.11
C GLY A 186 -6.08 -1.40 -4.99
N ALA A 187 -7.33 -1.12 -4.55
CA ALA A 187 -8.31 -0.34 -5.29
C ALA A 187 -8.27 1.17 -4.97
N SER A 188 -7.57 1.59 -3.91
CA SER A 188 -7.60 2.99 -3.45
C SER A 188 -7.08 3.99 -4.50
N ALA A 189 -6.04 3.64 -5.25
CA ALA A 189 -5.53 4.49 -6.33
C ALA A 189 -6.57 4.70 -7.45
N LEU A 190 -7.31 3.66 -7.82
CA LEU A 190 -8.42 3.77 -8.78
C LEU A 190 -9.58 4.58 -8.18
N ALA A 191 -9.86 4.43 -6.89
CA ALA A 191 -10.91 5.19 -6.20
C ALA A 191 -10.67 6.69 -6.30
N ALA A 192 -9.44 7.17 -6.10
CA ALA A 192 -9.09 8.58 -6.16
C ALA A 192 -9.34 9.21 -7.55
N VAL A 193 -9.11 8.44 -8.61
CA VAL A 193 -9.40 8.90 -9.97
C VAL A 193 -10.90 8.89 -10.26
N LEU A 194 -11.62 7.87 -9.82
CA LEU A 194 -13.06 7.74 -10.05
C LEU A 194 -13.89 8.76 -9.27
N SER A 195 -13.48 9.08 -8.04
CA SER A 195 -14.17 10.08 -7.20
C SER A 195 -13.88 11.52 -7.63
N GLY A 196 -12.86 11.75 -8.46
CA GLY A 196 -12.41 13.08 -8.82
C GLY A 196 -11.52 13.74 -7.75
N ALA A 197 -11.07 13.00 -6.74
CA ALA A 197 -10.07 13.47 -5.78
C ALA A 197 -8.74 13.87 -6.47
N VAL A 198 -8.50 13.31 -7.64
CA VAL A 198 -7.38 13.66 -8.52
C VAL A 198 -7.92 14.07 -9.89
N ASP A 199 -7.64 15.31 -10.31
CA ASP A 199 -7.93 15.73 -11.69
C ASP A 199 -6.82 15.22 -12.62
N VAL A 200 -7.23 14.36 -13.54
CA VAL A 200 -6.38 13.74 -14.57
C VAL A 200 -6.91 14.00 -15.99
N THR A 201 -7.77 14.98 -16.14
CA THR A 201 -8.42 15.31 -17.43
C THR A 201 -7.38 15.56 -18.52
N GLY A 202 -7.49 14.83 -19.63
CA GLY A 202 -6.60 14.95 -20.77
C GLY A 202 -5.18 14.38 -20.58
N GLN A 203 -4.93 13.67 -19.47
CA GLN A 203 -3.62 13.10 -19.13
C GLN A 203 -3.57 11.60 -19.43
N ARG A 204 -2.37 11.10 -19.68
CA ARG A 204 -2.06 9.68 -19.69
C ARG A 204 -1.72 9.25 -18.27
N VAL A 205 -2.58 8.45 -17.68
CA VAL A 205 -2.52 8.12 -16.25
C VAL A 205 -2.17 6.66 -16.04
N GLY A 206 -1.13 6.41 -15.29
CA GLY A 206 -0.84 5.10 -14.69
C GLY A 206 -1.53 4.98 -13.34
N ILE A 207 -2.29 3.90 -13.12
CA ILE A 207 -2.96 3.63 -11.85
C ILE A 207 -2.51 2.27 -11.37
N THR A 208 -2.02 2.18 -10.12
CA THR A 208 -1.63 0.90 -9.54
C THR A 208 -2.85 0.14 -9.00
N LEU A 209 -3.02 -1.11 -9.41
CA LEU A 209 -3.91 -2.10 -8.79
C LEU A 209 -3.02 -3.11 -8.08
N SER A 210 -2.56 -2.78 -6.88
CA SER A 210 -1.38 -3.37 -6.25
C SER A 210 -1.58 -4.76 -5.64
N GLY A 211 -2.82 -5.25 -5.52
CA GLY A 211 -3.08 -6.57 -4.98
C GLY A 211 -4.53 -7.01 -5.07
N GLY A 212 -4.73 -8.33 -5.06
CA GLY A 212 -6.05 -8.97 -5.12
C GLY A 212 -6.24 -10.04 -4.03
N ASN A 213 -5.47 -9.98 -2.96
CA ASN A 213 -5.53 -10.94 -1.86
C ASN A 213 -6.74 -10.68 -0.95
N VAL A 214 -7.93 -10.86 -1.44
CA VAL A 214 -9.19 -10.74 -0.70
C VAL A 214 -9.93 -12.08 -0.70
N ASP A 215 -10.50 -12.43 0.46
CA ASP A 215 -11.38 -13.59 0.58
C ASP A 215 -12.67 -13.39 -0.25
N LEU A 216 -13.14 -14.46 -0.90
CA LEU A 216 -14.32 -14.40 -1.79
C LEU A 216 -15.58 -13.92 -1.05
N ASP A 217 -15.80 -14.41 0.17
CA ASP A 217 -16.98 -14.01 0.95
C ASP A 217 -16.85 -12.56 1.39
N ARG A 218 -15.65 -12.13 1.79
CA ARG A 218 -15.39 -10.72 2.11
C ARG A 218 -15.57 -9.82 0.87
N PHE A 219 -15.03 -10.23 -0.28
CA PHE A 219 -15.23 -9.50 -1.53
C PHE A 219 -16.71 -9.34 -1.85
N ARG A 220 -17.48 -10.43 -1.77
CA ARG A 220 -18.93 -10.43 -1.99
C ARG A 220 -19.66 -9.49 -1.03
N VAL A 221 -19.32 -9.54 0.26
CA VAL A 221 -19.97 -8.68 1.28
C VAL A 221 -19.66 -7.19 1.05
N LEU A 222 -18.41 -6.86 0.70
CA LEU A 222 -18.00 -5.48 0.44
C LEU A 222 -18.62 -4.92 -0.85
N THR A 223 -18.80 -5.77 -1.87
CA THR A 223 -19.25 -5.35 -3.19
C THR A 223 -20.74 -5.62 -3.46
N ALA A 224 -21.49 -6.06 -2.48
CA ALA A 224 -22.94 -6.33 -2.57
C ALA A 224 -23.76 -5.04 -2.74
#